data_e72cabd9da89ac108788a1879b31626a
#
_entry.id   e72cabd9da89ac108788a1879b31626a
#
_cell.length_a   1.000
_cell.length_b   1.000
_cell.length_c   1.000
_cell.angle_alpha   90.00
_cell.angle_beta   90.00
_cell.angle_gamma   90.00
#
_symmetry.space_group_name_H-M   'P 1'
#
loop_
_entity.id
_entity.type
_entity.pdbx_description
1 polymer ?
#
loop_
_entity_poly.entity_id
_entity_poly.type
_entity_poly.pdbx_seq_one_letter_code
_entity_poly.pdbx_strand_id
1 'polypeptide(L)'
;KKTDKKQSKSRQEALNELTAGLEQSIKDFMDGDKYRAFLSKMLHLHNYSLNNQILIARQRPDATLCASYTCWKSLNRQVKKGESGIQIICPSSIKSQSLKDVRDENGRPVTLPDGSVKQEVVERIIPFFKVGYTFDIKQTEGEPLPELCHNLEGSLSDKQKQIKDILLDICPVPVRFQAISGDANGYYDLIQKEIVIDSSLSEAQSLKTLIHEMAHEKLHSADLPDKHTAEVQAESIAFVVCQYLGLDTSEYSFGYISSWSSGKDVKELKASLETIRSTSNEMIDAVEQKLTKAEKP
;
A
#
# COMPACT_ATOMS: atom_id res chain seq x y z
N LYS A 1 -39.33 21.26 -23.75
CA LYS A 1 -38.08 20.51 -23.47
C LYS A 1 -38.09 20.17 -21.98
N LYS A 2 -38.40 18.92 -21.63
CA LYS A 2 -38.26 18.39 -20.29
C LYS A 2 -36.75 18.22 -20.03
N THR A 3 -36.20 19.03 -19.18
CA THR A 3 -34.90 18.80 -18.58
C THR A 3 -35.07 17.71 -17.54
N ASP A 4 -34.58 16.50 -17.84
CA ASP A 4 -34.43 15.42 -16.88
C ASP A 4 -33.49 15.93 -15.76
N LYS A 5 -34.08 16.26 -14.62
CA LYS A 5 -33.34 16.45 -13.38
C LYS A 5 -32.77 15.07 -13.01
N LYS A 6 -31.51 14.84 -13.34
CA LYS A 6 -30.73 13.73 -12.78
C LYS A 6 -30.83 13.86 -11.27
N GLN A 7 -31.61 13.01 -10.63
CA GLN A 7 -31.70 12.92 -9.17
C GLN A 7 -30.27 12.77 -8.63
N SER A 8 -29.81 13.71 -7.82
CA SER A 8 -28.50 13.59 -7.19
C SER A 8 -28.54 12.40 -6.22
N LYS A 9 -27.74 11.38 -6.51
CA LYS A 9 -27.58 10.22 -5.62
C LYS A 9 -27.13 10.68 -4.25
N SER A 10 -27.63 10.07 -3.21
CA SER A 10 -27.11 10.29 -1.85
C SER A 10 -25.64 9.89 -1.80
N ARG A 11 -24.88 10.49 -0.90
CA ARG A 11 -23.46 10.16 -0.69
C ARG A 11 -23.26 8.67 -0.40
N GLN A 12 -24.14 8.06 0.37
CA GLN A 12 -24.07 6.64 0.72
C GLN A 12 -24.35 5.76 -0.49
N GLU A 13 -25.30 6.10 -1.32
CA GLU A 13 -25.57 5.36 -2.55
C GLU A 13 -24.38 5.41 -3.50
N ALA A 14 -23.74 6.57 -3.67
CA ALA A 14 -22.56 6.71 -4.50
C ALA A 14 -21.37 5.86 -3.98
N LEU A 15 -21.18 5.81 -2.66
CA LEU A 15 -20.16 4.95 -2.05
C LEU A 15 -20.48 3.47 -2.22
N ASN A 16 -21.73 3.08 -2.00
CA ASN A 16 -22.18 1.68 -2.16
C ASN A 16 -21.98 1.20 -3.60
N GLU A 17 -22.35 2.01 -4.58
CA GLU A 17 -22.12 1.68 -5.99
C GLU A 17 -20.62 1.57 -6.33
N LEU A 18 -19.80 2.50 -5.82
CA LEU A 18 -18.36 2.48 -6.06
C LEU A 18 -17.72 1.21 -5.46
N THR A 19 -18.13 0.83 -4.26
CA THR A 19 -17.60 -0.35 -3.56
C THR A 19 -18.22 -1.66 -4.00
N ALA A 20 -19.35 -1.61 -4.73
CA ALA A 20 -19.93 -2.79 -5.31
C ALA A 20 -18.93 -3.50 -6.24
N GLY A 21 -18.77 -4.80 -6.05
CA GLY A 21 -17.85 -5.62 -6.83
C GLY A 21 -16.38 -5.58 -6.39
N LEU A 22 -16.03 -4.88 -5.29
CA LEU A 22 -14.66 -4.97 -4.72
C LEU A 22 -14.30 -6.41 -4.37
N GLU A 23 -15.22 -7.13 -3.74
CA GLU A 23 -15.01 -8.53 -3.37
C GLU A 23 -14.79 -9.43 -4.60
N GLN A 24 -15.57 -9.21 -5.67
CA GLN A 24 -15.37 -9.94 -6.91
C GLN A 24 -14.02 -9.59 -7.54
N SER A 25 -13.62 -8.32 -7.53
CA SER A 25 -12.31 -7.90 -8.03
C SER A 25 -11.15 -8.57 -7.29
N ILE A 26 -11.26 -8.75 -5.96
CA ILE A 26 -10.26 -9.48 -5.19
C ILE A 26 -10.15 -10.93 -5.68
N LYS A 27 -11.27 -11.61 -5.89
CA LYS A 27 -11.28 -12.98 -6.44
C LYS A 27 -10.70 -13.04 -7.85
N ASP A 28 -11.03 -12.07 -8.69
CA ASP A 28 -10.55 -12.01 -10.09
C ASP A 28 -9.03 -11.80 -10.17
N PHE A 29 -8.42 -11.16 -9.16
CA PHE A 29 -6.98 -10.99 -9.10
C PHE A 29 -6.23 -12.25 -8.65
N MET A 30 -6.91 -13.28 -8.13
CA MET A 30 -6.29 -14.52 -7.69
C MET A 30 -6.00 -15.51 -8.84
N ASP A 31 -5.75 -14.98 -10.01
CA ASP A 31 -5.19 -15.66 -11.18
C ASP A 31 -3.74 -15.21 -11.34
N GLY A 32 -2.81 -16.11 -11.66
CA GLY A 32 -1.37 -15.85 -11.61
C GLY A 32 -0.92 -14.58 -12.35
N ASP A 33 -1.36 -14.40 -13.58
CA ASP A 33 -0.98 -13.22 -14.38
C ASP A 33 -1.67 -11.94 -13.88
N LYS A 34 -2.93 -12.03 -13.50
CA LYS A 34 -3.68 -10.90 -12.94
C LYS A 34 -3.14 -10.51 -11.56
N TYR A 35 -2.77 -11.50 -10.75
CA TYR A 35 -2.16 -11.27 -9.45
C TYR A 35 -0.83 -10.53 -9.60
N ARG A 36 0.05 -11.00 -10.47
CA ARG A 36 1.32 -10.33 -10.79
C ARG A 36 1.09 -8.89 -11.27
N ALA A 37 0.15 -8.69 -12.18
CA ALA A 37 -0.21 -7.35 -12.68
C ALA A 37 -0.76 -6.45 -11.57
N PHE A 38 -1.51 -6.99 -10.62
CA PHE A 38 -2.00 -6.25 -9.46
C PHE A 38 -0.87 -5.87 -8.50
N LEU A 39 0.04 -6.79 -8.18
CA LEU A 39 1.21 -6.51 -7.35
C LEU A 39 2.09 -5.40 -7.98
N SER A 40 2.32 -5.44 -9.29
CA SER A 40 3.06 -4.38 -10.00
C SER A 40 2.37 -3.01 -9.87
N LYS A 41 1.05 -2.95 -9.80
CA LYS A 41 0.31 -1.69 -9.57
C LYS A 41 0.39 -1.24 -8.13
N MET A 42 0.42 -2.16 -7.18
CA MET A 42 0.55 -1.88 -5.76
C MET A 42 1.79 -1.00 -5.49
N LEU A 43 2.88 -1.28 -6.18
CA LEU A 43 4.09 -0.48 -6.19
C LEU A 43 3.84 1.00 -6.56
N HIS A 44 3.21 1.23 -7.69
CA HIS A 44 2.99 2.58 -8.22
C HIS A 44 1.88 3.36 -7.50
N LEU A 45 1.03 2.65 -6.76
CA LEU A 45 -0.11 3.19 -6.04
C LEU A 45 0.07 3.12 -4.51
N HIS A 46 1.32 3.04 -4.02
CA HIS A 46 1.64 2.81 -2.61
C HIS A 46 0.98 3.82 -1.65
N ASN A 47 0.77 5.07 -2.09
CA ASN A 47 0.08 6.11 -1.33
C ASN A 47 -1.44 5.91 -1.17
N TYR A 48 -2.01 4.90 -1.83
CA TYR A 48 -3.43 4.60 -1.76
C TYR A 48 -3.71 3.40 -0.85
N SER A 49 -4.85 3.43 -0.14
CA SER A 49 -5.34 2.25 0.58
C SER A 49 -5.63 1.10 -0.40
N LEU A 50 -5.59 -0.14 0.08
CA LEU A 50 -5.87 -1.32 -0.74
C LEU A 50 -7.20 -1.20 -1.52
N ASN A 51 -8.27 -0.74 -0.87
CA ASN A 51 -9.55 -0.53 -1.56
C ASN A 51 -9.41 0.44 -2.73
N ASN A 52 -8.67 1.53 -2.56
CA ASN A 52 -8.46 2.50 -3.64
C ASN A 52 -7.55 1.96 -4.73
N GLN A 53 -6.53 1.17 -4.39
CA GLN A 53 -5.70 0.48 -5.40
C GLN A 53 -6.54 -0.46 -6.26
N ILE A 54 -7.45 -1.24 -5.65
CA ILE A 54 -8.39 -2.12 -6.37
C ILE A 54 -9.34 -1.29 -7.24
N LEU A 55 -9.89 -0.20 -6.72
CA LEU A 55 -10.79 0.70 -7.47
C LEU A 55 -10.09 1.32 -8.69
N ILE A 56 -8.85 1.77 -8.52
CA ILE A 56 -8.05 2.32 -9.61
C ILE A 56 -7.75 1.24 -10.65
N ALA A 57 -7.25 0.08 -10.21
CA ALA A 57 -6.93 -1.05 -11.08
C ALA A 57 -8.12 -1.53 -11.91
N ARG A 58 -9.33 -1.51 -11.33
CA ARG A 58 -10.58 -1.90 -12.00
C ARG A 58 -11.03 -0.88 -13.03
N GLN A 59 -10.97 0.42 -12.69
CA GLN A 59 -11.43 1.49 -13.57
C GLN A 59 -10.43 1.84 -14.66
N ARG A 60 -9.14 1.72 -14.35
CA ARG A 60 -8.05 2.00 -15.27
C ARG A 60 -6.93 0.97 -15.13
N PRO A 61 -7.05 -0.15 -15.85
CA PRO A 61 -6.07 -1.24 -15.78
C PRO A 61 -4.64 -0.85 -16.18
N ASP A 62 -4.46 0.21 -16.94
CA ASP A 62 -3.17 0.74 -17.40
C ASP A 62 -2.63 1.91 -16.55
N ALA A 63 -3.28 2.23 -15.42
CA ALA A 63 -2.82 3.28 -14.52
C ALA A 63 -1.44 2.95 -13.94
N THR A 64 -0.60 3.99 -13.86
CA THR A 64 0.77 3.89 -13.31
C THR A 64 0.96 4.80 -12.11
N LEU A 65 0.78 6.10 -12.26
CA LEU A 65 0.95 7.07 -11.19
C LEU A 65 -0.30 7.96 -11.12
N CYS A 66 -0.99 7.89 -10.00
CA CYS A 66 -2.25 8.62 -9.79
C CYS A 66 -2.10 9.71 -8.74
N ALA A 67 -2.68 10.87 -9.00
CA ALA A 67 -2.76 11.96 -8.03
C ALA A 67 -4.04 12.78 -8.22
N SER A 68 -4.41 13.57 -7.19
CA SER A 68 -5.55 14.48 -7.27
C SER A 68 -5.29 15.61 -8.26
N TYR A 69 -6.35 16.23 -8.76
CA TYR A 69 -6.25 17.40 -9.65
C TYR A 69 -5.36 18.52 -9.06
N THR A 70 -5.52 18.79 -7.77
CA THR A 70 -4.72 19.81 -7.08
C THR A 70 -3.25 19.42 -6.95
N CYS A 71 -2.96 18.15 -6.70
CA CYS A 71 -1.60 17.64 -6.66
C CYS A 71 -0.93 17.75 -8.04
N TRP A 72 -1.60 17.35 -9.11
CA TRP A 72 -1.06 17.54 -10.47
C TRP A 72 -0.74 18.99 -10.78
N LYS A 73 -1.64 19.91 -10.38
CA LYS A 73 -1.42 21.35 -10.56
C LYS A 73 -0.20 21.86 -9.78
N SER A 74 0.04 21.36 -8.56
CA SER A 74 1.24 21.74 -7.78
C SER A 74 2.54 21.21 -8.38
N LEU A 75 2.46 20.16 -9.20
CA LEU A 75 3.58 19.58 -9.96
C LEU A 75 3.72 20.20 -11.36
N ASN A 76 3.12 21.37 -11.62
CA ASN A 76 3.07 22.03 -12.92
C ASN A 76 2.52 21.16 -14.06
N ARG A 77 1.58 20.26 -13.70
CA ARG A 77 0.87 19.41 -14.65
C ARG A 77 -0.62 19.70 -14.62
N GLN A 78 -1.27 19.57 -15.77
CA GLN A 78 -2.69 19.82 -15.93
C GLN A 78 -3.40 18.58 -16.47
N VAL A 79 -4.57 18.26 -15.91
CA VAL A 79 -5.42 17.20 -16.47
C VAL A 79 -5.94 17.66 -17.82
N LYS A 80 -5.80 16.81 -18.83
CA LYS A 80 -6.23 17.08 -20.21
C LYS A 80 -7.74 17.26 -20.28
N LYS A 81 -8.17 18.16 -21.15
CA LYS A 81 -9.60 18.46 -21.36
C LYS A 81 -10.35 17.21 -21.83
N GLY A 82 -11.45 16.89 -21.17
CA GLY A 82 -12.29 15.73 -21.52
C GLY A 82 -11.95 14.43 -20.79
N GLU A 83 -10.85 14.38 -20.01
CA GLU A 83 -10.52 13.23 -19.20
C GLU A 83 -11.50 13.03 -18.05
N SER A 84 -11.87 11.77 -17.80
CA SER A 84 -12.72 11.38 -16.68
C SER A 84 -11.88 10.96 -15.50
N GLY A 85 -12.18 11.52 -14.32
CA GLY A 85 -11.47 11.15 -13.09
C GLY A 85 -11.80 9.72 -12.65
N ILE A 86 -10.78 9.04 -12.13
CA ILE A 86 -10.89 7.73 -11.51
C ILE A 86 -11.50 7.93 -10.12
N GLN A 87 -12.60 7.24 -9.82
CA GLN A 87 -13.30 7.37 -8.56
C GLN A 87 -12.59 6.59 -7.45
N ILE A 88 -12.41 7.26 -6.31
CA ILE A 88 -11.77 6.69 -5.12
C ILE A 88 -12.58 7.05 -3.87
N ILE A 89 -12.30 6.35 -2.77
CA ILE A 89 -12.86 6.63 -1.45
C ILE A 89 -11.95 7.61 -0.74
N CYS A 90 -12.47 8.80 -0.42
CA CYS A 90 -11.72 9.83 0.29
C CYS A 90 -12.28 10.03 1.71
N PRO A 91 -11.42 10.06 2.75
CA PRO A 91 -11.85 10.49 4.07
C PRO A 91 -12.20 11.99 4.05
N SER A 92 -13.17 12.35 4.85
CA SER A 92 -13.62 13.73 5.03
C SER A 92 -14.19 13.89 6.44
N SER A 93 -14.45 15.10 6.87
CA SER A 93 -15.05 15.36 8.17
C SER A 93 -16.00 16.55 8.12
N ILE A 94 -16.98 16.55 9.03
CA ILE A 94 -17.89 17.68 9.25
C ILE A 94 -17.68 18.14 10.70
N LYS A 95 -17.58 19.45 10.89
CA LYS A 95 -17.71 20.04 12.23
C LYS A 95 -19.19 20.14 12.56
N SER A 96 -19.59 19.54 13.65
CA SER A 96 -20.94 19.60 14.18
C SER A 96 -20.89 20.28 15.54
N GLN A 97 -21.76 21.24 15.77
CA GLN A 97 -21.94 21.88 17.08
C GLN A 97 -23.16 21.27 17.75
N SER A 98 -23.00 20.87 18.99
CA SER A 98 -24.10 20.38 19.84
C SER A 98 -24.06 21.07 21.19
N LEU A 99 -25.22 21.37 21.74
CA LEU A 99 -25.34 21.84 23.12
C LEU A 99 -25.17 20.64 24.04
N LYS A 100 -24.34 20.78 25.05
CA LYS A 100 -24.16 19.80 26.14
C LYS A 100 -24.36 20.45 27.46
N ASP A 101 -25.11 19.80 28.35
CA ASP A 101 -25.31 20.27 29.68
C ASP A 101 -24.00 20.31 30.46
N VAL A 102 -23.70 21.47 31.06
CA VAL A 102 -22.57 21.63 31.97
C VAL A 102 -22.87 20.92 33.26
N ARG A 103 -21.93 20.05 33.69
CA ARG A 103 -22.05 19.29 34.93
C ARG A 103 -21.02 19.74 35.97
N ASP A 104 -21.39 19.71 37.24
CA ASP A 104 -20.51 19.97 38.38
C ASP A 104 -19.55 18.77 38.62
N GLU A 105 -18.66 18.92 39.63
CA GLU A 105 -17.70 17.87 40.03
C GLU A 105 -18.38 16.56 40.48
N ASN A 106 -19.66 16.62 40.85
CA ASN A 106 -20.46 15.46 41.27
C ASN A 106 -21.32 14.89 40.14
N GLY A 107 -21.14 15.40 38.89
CA GLY A 107 -21.86 14.95 37.70
C GLY A 107 -23.30 15.47 37.59
N ARG A 108 -23.73 16.44 38.42
CA ARG A 108 -25.07 17.02 38.39
C ARG A 108 -25.12 18.19 37.41
N PRO A 109 -26.24 18.38 36.70
CA PRO A 109 -26.40 19.53 35.82
C PRO A 109 -26.31 20.85 36.60
N VAL A 110 -25.52 21.79 36.09
CA VAL A 110 -25.43 23.15 36.65
C VAL A 110 -26.68 23.92 36.20
N THR A 111 -27.45 24.42 37.17
CA THR A 111 -28.68 25.19 36.91
C THR A 111 -28.40 26.70 36.98
N LEU A 112 -28.96 27.44 36.05
CA LEU A 112 -28.93 28.91 36.05
C LEU A 112 -29.94 29.49 37.02
N PRO A 113 -29.87 30.79 37.39
CA PRO A 113 -30.81 31.43 38.32
C PRO A 113 -32.28 31.38 37.89
N ASP A 114 -32.56 31.22 36.61
CA ASP A 114 -33.89 31.08 36.01
C ASP A 114 -34.42 29.64 36.01
N GLY A 115 -33.68 28.68 36.57
CA GLY A 115 -34.03 27.27 36.63
C GLY A 115 -33.67 26.44 35.42
N SER A 116 -33.12 27.06 34.36
CA SER A 116 -32.65 26.34 33.15
C SER A 116 -31.31 25.67 33.41
N VAL A 117 -31.00 24.60 32.68
CA VAL A 117 -29.69 23.93 32.74
C VAL A 117 -28.71 24.72 31.89
N LYS A 118 -27.55 25.03 32.48
CA LYS A 118 -26.45 25.68 31.76
C LYS A 118 -25.95 24.75 30.68
N GLN A 119 -25.90 25.22 29.44
CA GLN A 119 -25.41 24.49 28.32
C GLN A 119 -24.15 25.15 27.72
N GLU A 120 -23.24 24.35 27.23
CA GLU A 120 -22.09 24.79 26.46
C GLU A 120 -22.12 24.23 25.05
N VAL A 121 -21.56 24.99 24.09
CA VAL A 121 -21.42 24.52 22.71
C VAL A 121 -20.19 23.61 22.63
N VAL A 122 -20.41 22.34 22.33
CA VAL A 122 -19.31 21.39 22.09
C VAL A 122 -19.19 21.16 20.61
N GLU A 123 -18.02 21.47 20.07
CA GLU A 123 -17.68 21.11 18.70
C GLU A 123 -17.24 19.64 18.63
N ARG A 124 -17.83 18.90 17.70
CA ARG A 124 -17.44 17.52 17.39
C ARG A 124 -17.06 17.43 15.92
N ILE A 125 -15.95 16.74 15.65
CA ILE A 125 -15.56 16.37 14.31
C ILE A 125 -16.12 14.98 14.03
N ILE A 126 -17.05 14.91 13.07
CA ILE A 126 -17.66 13.65 12.64
C ILE A 126 -16.97 13.21 11.36
N PRO A 127 -16.14 12.14 11.39
CA PRO A 127 -15.50 11.63 10.19
C PRO A 127 -16.51 10.89 9.31
N PHE A 128 -16.32 10.99 8.01
CA PHE A 128 -17.09 10.23 7.03
C PHE A 128 -16.27 9.99 5.75
N PHE A 129 -16.75 9.13 4.88
CA PHE A 129 -16.18 8.92 3.57
C PHE A 129 -17.04 9.52 2.47
N LYS A 130 -16.40 9.95 1.39
CA LYS A 130 -17.04 10.43 0.16
C LYS A 130 -16.32 9.91 -1.07
N VAL A 131 -16.99 9.91 -2.20
CA VAL A 131 -16.35 9.68 -3.49
C VAL A 131 -15.47 10.90 -3.81
N GLY A 132 -14.22 10.63 -4.12
CA GLY A 132 -13.26 11.59 -4.66
C GLY A 132 -12.78 11.15 -6.03
N TYR A 133 -11.93 11.95 -6.65
CA TYR A 133 -11.39 11.69 -7.98
C TYR A 133 -9.88 11.82 -7.98
N THR A 134 -9.23 10.90 -8.67
CA THR A 134 -7.81 10.93 -8.98
C THR A 134 -7.61 10.78 -10.49
N PHE A 135 -6.44 11.13 -10.98
CA PHE A 135 -6.11 11.08 -12.40
C PHE A 135 -4.74 10.43 -12.57
N ASP A 136 -4.62 9.52 -13.53
CA ASP A 136 -3.36 8.92 -13.89
C ASP A 136 -2.48 9.94 -14.66
N ILE A 137 -1.16 9.80 -14.58
CA ILE A 137 -0.20 10.68 -15.28
C ILE A 137 -0.47 10.77 -16.78
N LYS A 138 -0.94 9.69 -17.41
CA LYS A 138 -1.28 9.65 -18.85
C LYS A 138 -2.47 10.54 -19.20
N GLN A 139 -3.29 10.88 -18.20
CA GLN A 139 -4.41 11.84 -18.31
C GLN A 139 -3.95 13.29 -18.13
N THR A 140 -2.66 13.52 -17.93
CA THR A 140 -2.12 14.86 -17.68
C THR A 140 -1.08 15.26 -18.73
N GLU A 141 -0.85 16.55 -18.82
CA GLU A 141 0.20 17.18 -19.62
C GLU A 141 0.93 18.23 -18.77
N GLY A 142 2.17 18.56 -19.10
CA GLY A 142 2.98 19.54 -18.37
C GLY A 142 4.40 19.04 -18.14
N GLU A 143 5.06 19.55 -17.10
CA GLU A 143 6.45 19.25 -16.76
C GLU A 143 6.69 17.74 -16.55
N PRO A 144 7.86 17.22 -16.96
CA PRO A 144 8.28 15.87 -16.59
C PRO A 144 8.33 15.75 -15.07
N LEU A 145 7.92 14.59 -14.54
CA LEU A 145 8.10 14.33 -13.12
C LEU A 145 9.56 13.99 -12.84
N PRO A 146 10.08 14.34 -11.66
CA PRO A 146 11.33 13.76 -11.18
C PRO A 146 11.20 12.22 -11.19
N GLU A 147 12.21 11.53 -11.68
CA GLU A 147 12.23 10.06 -11.62
C GLU A 147 12.31 9.63 -10.16
N LEU A 148 11.32 8.84 -9.72
CA LEU A 148 11.32 8.26 -8.38
C LEU A 148 12.42 7.18 -8.33
N CYS A 149 13.30 7.27 -7.36
CA CYS A 149 14.30 6.25 -6.98
C CYS A 149 15.31 5.77 -8.03
N HIS A 150 15.48 6.45 -9.15
CA HIS A 150 16.46 6.05 -10.15
C HIS A 150 17.83 6.74 -10.03
N ASN A 151 18.07 7.48 -8.94
CA ASN A 151 19.33 8.20 -8.72
C ASN A 151 20.45 7.34 -8.12
N LEU A 152 20.33 6.01 -8.13
CA LEU A 152 21.49 5.17 -7.92
C LEU A 152 22.43 5.34 -9.12
N GLU A 153 23.43 6.20 -8.96
CA GLU A 153 24.45 6.42 -10.00
C GLU A 153 25.40 5.20 -10.08
N GLY A 154 25.96 4.98 -11.25
CA GLY A 154 26.93 3.93 -11.47
C GLY A 154 26.44 2.75 -12.30
N SER A 155 27.27 1.71 -12.39
CA SER A 155 26.93 0.47 -13.08
C SER A 155 25.80 -0.29 -12.37
N LEU A 156 25.16 -1.24 -13.05
CA LEU A 156 24.13 -2.11 -12.42
C LEU A 156 24.68 -2.81 -11.17
N SER A 157 25.93 -3.23 -11.21
CA SER A 157 26.66 -3.84 -10.09
C SER A 157 26.82 -2.88 -8.90
N ASP A 158 27.15 -1.61 -9.14
CA ASP A 158 27.33 -0.62 -8.08
C ASP A 158 25.98 -0.30 -7.40
N LYS A 159 24.91 -0.19 -8.19
CA LYS A 159 23.54 -0.01 -7.67
C LYS A 159 23.12 -1.17 -6.78
N GLN A 160 23.38 -2.40 -7.21
CA GLN A 160 23.06 -3.59 -6.43
C GLN A 160 23.82 -3.63 -5.09
N LYS A 161 25.09 -3.22 -5.09
CA LYS A 161 25.88 -3.12 -3.85
C LYS A 161 25.29 -2.08 -2.89
N GLN A 162 24.97 -0.89 -3.38
CA GLN A 162 24.35 0.15 -2.55
C GLN A 162 23.01 -0.32 -1.95
N ILE A 163 22.16 -0.97 -2.74
CA ILE A 163 20.90 -1.56 -2.27
C ILE A 163 21.18 -2.61 -1.21
N LYS A 164 22.16 -3.49 -1.42
CA LYS A 164 22.55 -4.51 -0.45
C LYS A 164 22.98 -3.90 0.89
N ASP A 165 23.83 -2.89 0.85
CA ASP A 165 24.32 -2.22 2.06
C ASP A 165 23.16 -1.56 2.82
N ILE A 166 22.24 -0.92 2.11
CA ILE A 166 21.03 -0.33 2.71
C ILE A 166 20.14 -1.41 3.33
N LEU A 167 19.87 -2.51 2.61
CA LEU A 167 19.06 -3.60 3.12
C LEU A 167 19.67 -4.25 4.36
N LEU A 168 20.97 -4.43 4.38
CA LEU A 168 21.68 -4.95 5.55
C LEU A 168 21.59 -3.98 6.75
N ASP A 169 21.67 -2.68 6.50
CA ASP A 169 21.58 -1.65 7.55
C ASP A 169 20.16 -1.49 8.15
N ILE A 170 19.12 -1.71 7.35
CA ILE A 170 17.72 -1.65 7.82
C ILE A 170 17.20 -2.99 8.35
N CYS A 171 17.92 -4.09 8.12
CA CYS A 171 17.52 -5.41 8.60
C CYS A 171 17.58 -5.45 10.14
N PRO A 172 16.50 -5.82 10.83
CA PRO A 172 16.45 -5.78 12.30
C PRO A 172 17.24 -6.91 12.98
N VAL A 173 17.67 -7.92 12.20
CA VAL A 173 18.37 -9.10 12.69
C VAL A 173 19.71 -9.29 11.94
N PRO A 174 20.68 -9.99 12.53
CA PRO A 174 21.94 -10.30 11.85
C PRO A 174 21.70 -11.07 10.55
N VAL A 175 22.47 -10.73 9.51
CA VAL A 175 22.45 -11.44 8.23
C VAL A 175 23.81 -12.10 8.03
N ARG A 176 23.83 -13.40 7.77
CA ARG A 176 25.04 -14.17 7.50
C ARG A 176 25.02 -14.77 6.11
N PHE A 177 26.18 -14.76 5.48
CA PHE A 177 26.41 -15.38 4.18
C PHE A 177 27.28 -16.62 4.39
N GLN A 178 26.73 -17.79 4.14
CA GLN A 178 27.44 -19.07 4.28
C GLN A 178 26.93 -20.08 3.27
N ALA A 179 27.71 -21.10 2.97
CA ALA A 179 27.26 -22.20 2.12
C ALA A 179 26.09 -22.94 2.79
N ILE A 180 25.00 -23.12 2.06
CA ILE A 180 23.81 -23.86 2.49
C ILE A 180 23.78 -25.21 1.75
N SER A 181 23.56 -26.31 2.48
CA SER A 181 23.41 -27.63 1.88
C SER A 181 21.99 -27.82 1.38
N GLY A 182 21.83 -28.25 0.13
CA GLY A 182 20.52 -28.48 -0.50
C GLY A 182 20.12 -27.35 -1.44
N ASP A 183 18.81 -27.20 -1.73
CA ASP A 183 18.27 -26.31 -2.74
C ASP A 183 17.79 -24.96 -2.19
N ALA A 184 17.97 -24.71 -0.89
CA ALA A 184 17.52 -23.46 -0.26
C ALA A 184 18.50 -22.33 -0.54
N ASN A 185 17.99 -21.19 -1.04
CA ASN A 185 18.76 -19.98 -1.28
C ASN A 185 19.05 -19.20 0.01
N GLY A 186 18.22 -19.36 1.02
CA GLY A 186 18.33 -18.72 2.34
C GLY A 186 17.23 -19.20 3.27
N TYR A 187 17.29 -18.75 4.51
CA TYR A 187 16.22 -18.97 5.50
C TYR A 187 16.32 -17.95 6.64
N TYR A 188 15.18 -17.65 7.26
CA TYR A 188 15.13 -16.99 8.56
C TYR A 188 15.10 -18.03 9.68
N ASP A 189 16.10 -17.98 10.56
CA ASP A 189 16.18 -18.84 11.74
C ASP A 189 15.40 -18.23 12.91
N LEU A 190 14.27 -18.80 13.24
CA LEU A 190 13.40 -18.38 14.34
C LEU A 190 14.04 -18.52 15.73
N ILE A 191 15.00 -19.44 15.89
CA ILE A 191 15.66 -19.73 17.18
C ILE A 191 16.81 -18.78 17.38
N GLN A 192 17.70 -18.67 16.40
CA GLN A 192 18.87 -17.78 16.44
C GLN A 192 18.53 -16.32 16.16
N LYS A 193 17.32 -16.07 15.60
CA LYS A 193 16.88 -14.76 15.13
C LYS A 193 17.91 -14.12 14.19
N GLU A 194 18.27 -14.85 13.17
CA GLU A 194 19.19 -14.40 12.13
C GLU A 194 18.69 -14.84 10.75
N ILE A 195 19.10 -14.12 9.72
CA ILE A 195 18.88 -14.48 8.32
C ILE A 195 20.17 -15.09 7.79
N VAL A 196 20.04 -16.25 7.13
CA VAL A 196 21.17 -16.92 6.47
C VAL A 196 20.92 -16.97 4.98
N ILE A 197 21.89 -16.51 4.19
CA ILE A 197 21.85 -16.47 2.72
C ILE A 197 22.96 -17.36 2.18
N ASP A 198 22.68 -18.15 1.14
CA ASP A 198 23.70 -18.94 0.50
C ASP A 198 24.75 -18.05 -0.17
N SER A 199 26.00 -18.26 0.23
CA SER A 199 27.16 -17.50 -0.27
C SER A 199 27.51 -17.79 -1.72
N SER A 200 26.96 -18.83 -2.33
CA SER A 200 27.18 -19.17 -3.74
C SER A 200 26.28 -18.43 -4.73
N LEU A 201 25.25 -17.74 -4.23
CA LEU A 201 24.28 -17.00 -5.06
C LEU A 201 24.92 -15.82 -5.77
N SER A 202 24.40 -15.51 -6.97
CA SER A 202 24.70 -14.23 -7.62
C SER A 202 24.22 -13.06 -6.75
N GLU A 203 24.80 -11.87 -6.93
CA GLU A 203 24.43 -10.69 -6.13
C GLU A 203 22.95 -10.35 -6.26
N ALA A 204 22.40 -10.43 -7.49
CA ALA A 204 20.97 -10.21 -7.73
C ALA A 204 20.08 -11.24 -7.00
N GLN A 205 20.44 -12.52 -7.05
CA GLN A 205 19.68 -13.56 -6.37
C GLN A 205 19.79 -13.43 -4.84
N SER A 206 20.98 -13.10 -4.35
CA SER A 206 21.22 -12.83 -2.93
C SER A 206 20.35 -11.70 -2.39
N LEU A 207 20.17 -10.61 -3.18
CA LEU A 207 19.29 -9.50 -2.82
C LEU A 207 17.80 -9.93 -2.79
N LYS A 208 17.35 -10.67 -3.79
CA LYS A 208 15.98 -11.20 -3.83
C LYS A 208 15.70 -12.09 -2.61
N THR A 209 16.64 -12.98 -2.29
CA THR A 209 16.54 -13.87 -1.13
C THR A 209 16.54 -13.08 0.18
N LEU A 210 17.42 -12.08 0.31
CA LEU A 210 17.47 -11.23 1.51
C LEU A 210 16.11 -10.53 1.75
N ILE A 211 15.51 -9.94 0.72
CA ILE A 211 14.21 -9.28 0.85
C ILE A 211 13.11 -10.28 1.23
N HIS A 212 13.14 -11.49 0.67
CA HIS A 212 12.21 -12.57 1.00
C HIS A 212 12.33 -13.00 2.47
N GLU A 213 13.56 -13.22 2.97
CA GLU A 213 13.79 -13.61 4.36
C GLU A 213 13.49 -12.46 5.34
N MET A 214 13.73 -11.21 4.95
CA MET A 214 13.30 -10.04 5.73
C MET A 214 11.77 -9.98 5.85
N ALA A 215 11.03 -10.38 4.82
CA ALA A 215 9.57 -10.46 4.90
C ALA A 215 9.12 -11.56 5.87
N HIS A 216 9.78 -12.72 5.88
CA HIS A 216 9.55 -13.78 6.87
C HIS A 216 9.87 -13.32 8.29
N GLU A 217 11.00 -12.67 8.50
CA GLU A 217 11.37 -12.10 9.80
C GLU A 217 10.28 -11.15 10.31
N LYS A 218 9.86 -10.22 9.46
CA LYS A 218 8.92 -9.17 9.83
C LYS A 218 7.51 -9.69 10.13
N LEU A 219 7.03 -10.68 9.37
CA LEU A 219 5.65 -11.14 9.44
C LEU A 219 5.47 -12.44 10.24
N HIS A 220 6.45 -13.32 10.21
CA HIS A 220 6.28 -14.69 10.65
C HIS A 220 7.17 -15.07 11.84
N SER A 221 7.76 -14.07 12.51
CA SER A 221 8.61 -14.29 13.68
C SER A 221 7.84 -14.63 14.96
N ALA A 222 6.57 -14.20 15.08
CA ALA A 222 5.74 -14.41 16.28
C ALA A 222 4.50 -15.25 15.99
N ASP A 223 3.74 -14.91 14.95
CA ASP A 223 2.50 -15.57 14.56
C ASP A 223 2.67 -16.18 13.17
N LEU A 224 2.80 -17.51 13.09
CA LEU A 224 2.91 -18.22 11.82
C LEU A 224 1.51 -18.50 11.26
N PRO A 225 1.14 -17.92 10.11
CA PRO A 225 0.01 -18.43 9.33
C PRO A 225 0.35 -19.85 8.84
N ASP A 226 -0.56 -20.50 8.12
CA ASP A 226 -0.18 -21.72 7.42
C ASP A 226 1.03 -21.45 6.48
N LYS A 227 1.89 -22.45 6.33
CA LYS A 227 3.15 -22.34 5.56
C LYS A 227 2.93 -21.75 4.16
N HIS A 228 1.84 -22.17 3.50
CA HIS A 228 1.54 -21.72 2.14
C HIS A 228 1.20 -20.22 2.11
N THR A 229 0.43 -19.73 3.08
CA THR A 229 0.14 -18.29 3.22
C THR A 229 1.40 -17.49 3.53
N ALA A 230 2.28 -18.01 4.40
CA ALA A 230 3.56 -17.37 4.71
C ALA A 230 4.41 -17.18 3.44
N GLU A 231 4.55 -18.22 2.63
CA GLU A 231 5.30 -18.16 1.37
C GLU A 231 4.68 -17.19 0.36
N VAL A 232 3.33 -17.23 0.20
CA VAL A 232 2.64 -16.28 -0.70
C VAL A 232 2.89 -14.83 -0.28
N GLN A 233 2.85 -14.55 1.01
CA GLN A 233 3.09 -13.19 1.52
C GLN A 233 4.54 -12.78 1.29
N ALA A 234 5.51 -13.59 1.69
CA ALA A 234 6.93 -13.29 1.55
C ALA A 234 7.34 -13.11 0.07
N GLU A 235 6.91 -14.01 -0.81
CA GLU A 235 7.19 -13.94 -2.24
C GLU A 235 6.57 -12.71 -2.89
N SER A 236 5.33 -12.36 -2.51
CA SER A 236 4.66 -11.17 -3.04
C SER A 236 5.33 -9.88 -2.59
N ILE A 237 5.76 -9.80 -1.33
CA ILE A 237 6.51 -8.66 -0.79
C ILE A 237 7.85 -8.54 -1.51
N ALA A 238 8.58 -9.65 -1.64
CA ALA A 238 9.86 -9.67 -2.34
C ALA A 238 9.70 -9.20 -3.80
N PHE A 239 8.66 -9.65 -4.49
CA PHE A 239 8.36 -9.18 -5.85
C PHE A 239 8.14 -7.67 -5.91
N VAL A 240 7.28 -7.10 -5.05
CA VAL A 240 6.96 -5.67 -5.04
C VAL A 240 8.20 -4.84 -4.71
N VAL A 241 8.96 -5.21 -3.69
CA VAL A 241 10.15 -4.48 -3.25
C VAL A 241 11.28 -4.59 -4.30
N CYS A 242 11.53 -5.79 -4.85
CA CYS A 242 12.52 -5.97 -5.91
C CYS A 242 12.18 -5.14 -7.15
N GLN A 243 10.92 -5.11 -7.56
CA GLN A 243 10.47 -4.31 -8.70
C GLN A 243 10.66 -2.81 -8.44
N TYR A 244 10.37 -2.35 -7.21
CA TYR A 244 10.62 -0.97 -6.80
C TYR A 244 12.11 -0.60 -6.90
N LEU A 245 13.00 -1.48 -6.46
CA LEU A 245 14.45 -1.31 -6.49
C LEU A 245 15.06 -1.49 -7.89
N GLY A 246 14.23 -1.76 -8.92
CA GLY A 246 14.69 -1.97 -10.28
C GLY A 246 15.43 -3.30 -10.49
N LEU A 247 15.27 -4.27 -9.59
CA LEU A 247 15.80 -5.62 -9.75
C LEU A 247 14.95 -6.41 -10.74
N ASP A 248 15.58 -7.34 -11.47
CA ASP A 248 14.86 -8.20 -12.39
C ASP A 248 13.89 -9.12 -11.66
N THR A 249 12.62 -9.02 -12.02
CA THR A 249 11.52 -9.81 -11.45
C THR A 249 10.90 -10.79 -12.45
N SER A 250 11.56 -11.05 -13.58
CA SER A 250 11.05 -11.91 -14.64
C SER A 250 10.85 -13.36 -14.20
N GLU A 251 11.67 -13.85 -13.27
CA GLU A 251 11.64 -15.22 -12.75
C GLU A 251 10.52 -15.49 -11.74
N TYR A 252 9.90 -14.43 -11.19
CA TYR A 252 8.79 -14.63 -10.25
C TYR A 252 7.57 -15.22 -10.96
N SER A 253 7.03 -16.28 -10.43
CA SER A 253 5.85 -16.96 -10.95
C SER A 253 4.80 -17.14 -9.84
N PHE A 254 3.59 -16.73 -10.12
CA PHE A 254 2.45 -16.82 -9.20
C PHE A 254 1.44 -17.89 -9.65
N GLY A 255 1.87 -18.90 -10.42
CA GLY A 255 0.99 -19.96 -10.90
C GLY A 255 0.26 -20.73 -9.80
N TYR A 256 0.82 -20.76 -8.59
CA TYR A 256 0.22 -21.40 -7.41
C TYR A 256 -0.87 -20.55 -6.73
N ILE A 257 -1.04 -19.28 -7.10
CA ILE A 257 -1.95 -18.37 -6.40
C ILE A 257 -3.42 -18.82 -6.44
N SER A 258 -3.84 -19.39 -7.56
CA SER A 258 -5.20 -19.92 -7.71
C SER A 258 -5.47 -21.11 -6.77
N SER A 259 -4.47 -21.96 -6.56
CA SER A 259 -4.54 -23.07 -5.59
C SER A 259 -4.57 -22.54 -4.15
N TRP A 260 -3.71 -21.58 -3.83
CA TRP A 260 -3.65 -21.00 -2.50
C TRP A 260 -4.95 -20.28 -2.11
N SER A 261 -5.56 -19.55 -3.04
CA SER A 261 -6.80 -18.80 -2.81
C SER A 261 -8.05 -19.67 -2.79
N SER A 262 -7.94 -20.90 -3.32
CA SER A 262 -9.06 -21.86 -3.34
C SER A 262 -9.51 -22.22 -1.92
N GLY A 263 -10.78 -22.02 -1.62
CA GLY A 263 -11.35 -22.28 -0.31
C GLY A 263 -11.19 -21.16 0.72
N LYS A 264 -10.42 -20.09 0.43
CA LYS A 264 -10.32 -18.93 1.29
C LYS A 264 -11.49 -17.97 1.03
N ASP A 265 -11.98 -17.34 2.11
CA ASP A 265 -12.98 -16.30 1.97
C ASP A 265 -12.34 -14.96 1.53
N VAL A 266 -13.19 -14.03 1.06
CA VAL A 266 -12.71 -12.72 0.57
C VAL A 266 -12.05 -11.90 1.66
N LYS A 267 -12.46 -12.08 2.92
CA LYS A 267 -11.89 -11.38 4.05
C LYS A 267 -10.46 -11.82 4.32
N GLU A 268 -10.19 -13.12 4.25
CA GLU A 268 -8.85 -13.69 4.38
C GLU A 268 -7.94 -13.24 3.23
N LEU A 269 -8.42 -13.31 1.99
CA LEU A 269 -7.68 -12.83 0.81
C LEU A 269 -7.35 -11.34 0.93
N LYS A 270 -8.32 -10.53 1.33
CA LYS A 270 -8.13 -9.10 1.55
C LYS A 270 -7.14 -8.79 2.67
N ALA A 271 -7.20 -9.52 3.76
CA ALA A 271 -6.26 -9.36 4.87
C ALA A 271 -4.83 -9.67 4.42
N SER A 272 -4.63 -10.74 3.65
CA SER A 272 -3.32 -11.09 3.10
C SER A 272 -2.79 -10.02 2.13
N LEU A 273 -3.63 -9.51 1.23
CA LEU A 273 -3.25 -8.40 0.34
C LEU A 273 -2.90 -7.11 1.10
N GLU A 274 -3.60 -6.80 2.19
CA GLU A 274 -3.29 -5.63 3.03
C GLU A 274 -1.96 -5.82 3.76
N THR A 275 -1.68 -7.03 4.25
CA THR A 275 -0.38 -7.38 4.84
C THR A 275 0.75 -7.19 3.83
N ILE A 276 0.60 -7.72 2.61
CA ILE A 276 1.59 -7.56 1.54
C ILE A 276 1.81 -6.07 1.24
N ARG A 277 0.73 -5.31 1.06
CA ARG A 277 0.79 -3.88 0.78
C ARG A 277 1.51 -3.08 1.88
N SER A 278 1.10 -3.25 3.13
CA SER A 278 1.66 -2.49 4.25
C SER A 278 3.14 -2.81 4.46
N THR A 279 3.49 -4.08 4.42
CA THR A 279 4.88 -4.53 4.64
C THR A 279 5.80 -4.10 3.50
N SER A 280 5.35 -4.21 2.24
CA SER A 280 6.11 -3.71 1.09
C SER A 280 6.36 -2.20 1.20
N ASN A 281 5.33 -1.42 1.57
CA ASN A 281 5.47 0.02 1.74
C ASN A 281 6.46 0.36 2.86
N GLU A 282 6.36 -0.29 4.02
CA GLU A 282 7.28 -0.06 5.13
C GLU A 282 8.75 -0.35 4.76
N MET A 283 8.99 -1.42 3.99
CA MET A 283 10.34 -1.74 3.50
C MET A 283 10.83 -0.71 2.48
N ILE A 284 9.98 -0.30 1.55
CA ILE A 284 10.29 0.74 0.55
C ILE A 284 10.61 2.07 1.24
N ASP A 285 9.75 2.51 2.16
CA ASP A 285 9.93 3.76 2.91
C ASP A 285 11.24 3.76 3.71
N ALA A 286 11.61 2.62 4.30
CA ALA A 286 12.88 2.47 5.03
C ALA A 286 14.10 2.62 4.10
N VAL A 287 14.03 2.03 2.90
CA VAL A 287 15.10 2.19 1.89
C VAL A 287 15.17 3.64 1.40
N GLU A 288 14.05 4.28 1.08
CA GLU A 288 14.00 5.68 0.64
C GLU A 288 14.59 6.65 1.66
N GLN A 289 14.26 6.45 2.94
CA GLN A 289 14.80 7.27 4.02
C GLN A 289 16.34 7.19 4.11
N LYS A 290 16.93 6.02 3.83
CA LYS A 290 18.37 5.85 3.79
C LYS A 290 18.99 6.49 2.55
N LEU A 291 18.38 6.32 1.38
CA LEU A 291 18.84 6.95 0.15
C LEU A 291 18.83 8.49 0.29
N THR A 292 17.72 9.06 0.77
CA THR A 292 17.59 10.52 0.95
C THR A 292 18.60 11.10 1.98
N LYS A 293 18.97 10.31 3.00
CA LYS A 293 19.99 10.75 3.99
C LYS A 293 21.39 10.72 3.43
N ALA A 294 21.69 9.78 2.53
CA ALA A 294 23.00 9.67 1.88
C ALA A 294 23.26 10.81 0.87
N GLU A 295 22.21 11.45 0.34
CA GLU A 295 22.29 12.57 -0.61
C GLU A 295 22.40 13.96 0.02
N LYS A 296 22.26 14.07 1.35
CA LYS A 296 22.45 15.35 2.05
C LYS A 296 23.91 15.45 2.50
N PRO A 297 24.72 16.38 1.92
CA PRO A 297 26.11 16.59 2.31
C PRO A 297 26.26 17.09 3.76
#